data_f2845505b24c6b5dc92884270d5f7601
#
_entry.id   f2845505b24c6b5dc92884270d5f7601
#
_cell.length_a   1.000
_cell.length_b   1.000
_cell.length_c   1.000
_cell.angle_alpha   90.00
_cell.angle_beta   90.00
_cell.angle_gamma   90.00
#
_symmetry.space_group_name_H-M   'P 1'
#
loop_
_entity.id
_entity.type
_entity.pdbx_description
1 polymer ?
#
loop_
_entity_poly.entity_id
_entity_poly.type
_entity_poly.pdbx_seq_one_letter_code
_entity_poly.pdbx_strand_id
1 'polypeptide(L)'
;LGDVYKRQLPLSTTAGCVTPFHEALFTATSAVCVTGLVVQDTGSYWSVFGQAVILTLIQIGGLGVVTVAASFALLSGRRISLMQRSTMQDAISAPKVGGIVRLTRFILRGTFLIELLGALAMLPVFCHDYGWRGIWMAVFHSISAFCNAGFDILGTKSNLYPSLTSYVSSPSINFTIMLLIVTGGIGFLTWDDIWENKWHFRHYRMQLSLIHIS
;
A
#
# COMPACT_ATOMS: atom_id res chain seq x y z
N LEU A 1 4.36 38.78 -2.28
CA LEU A 1 3.67 37.64 -1.58
C LEU A 1 3.59 36.36 -2.42
N GLY A 2 3.47 36.48 -3.77
CA GLY A 2 3.41 35.30 -4.65
C GLY A 2 4.69 34.45 -4.74
N ASP A 3 5.89 35.07 -4.52
CA ASP A 3 7.16 34.36 -4.65
C ASP A 3 7.57 33.56 -3.40
N VAL A 4 7.01 33.89 -2.25
CA VAL A 4 7.28 33.17 -0.99
C VAL A 4 6.56 31.82 -0.96
N TYR A 5 5.37 31.73 -1.54
CA TYR A 5 4.62 30.47 -1.67
C TYR A 5 5.24 29.51 -2.69
N LYS A 6 5.93 30.02 -3.72
CA LYS A 6 6.62 29.19 -4.73
C LYS A 6 7.82 28.42 -4.17
N ARG A 7 8.34 28.81 -3.00
CA ARG A 7 9.50 28.17 -2.38
C ARG A 7 9.18 27.06 -1.36
N GLN A 8 7.91 26.87 -0.98
CA GLN A 8 7.61 25.98 0.15
C GLN A 8 7.45 24.50 -0.17
N LEU A 9 7.24 24.05 -1.43
CA LEU A 9 7.25 22.63 -1.80
C LEU A 9 7.62 22.36 -3.28
N PRO A 10 8.69 22.92 -3.84
CA PRO A 10 9.11 22.60 -5.21
C PRO A 10 9.70 21.20 -5.33
N LEU A 11 9.93 20.50 -4.21
CA LEU A 11 10.53 19.16 -4.19
C LEU A 11 9.57 18.05 -4.61
N SER A 12 8.26 18.28 -4.51
CA SER A 12 7.25 17.24 -4.76
C SER A 12 6.89 17.07 -6.23
N THR A 13 7.14 18.06 -7.09
CA THR A 13 6.82 18.02 -8.52
C THR A 13 8.08 17.99 -9.37
N THR A 14 8.00 17.31 -10.53
CA THR A 14 9.11 17.19 -11.48
C THR A 14 9.50 18.56 -12.10
N ALA A 15 8.52 19.44 -12.29
CA ALA A 15 8.72 20.78 -12.87
C ALA A 15 9.05 21.86 -11.83
N GLY A 16 9.14 21.55 -10.54
CA GLY A 16 9.35 22.52 -9.48
C GLY A 16 8.18 23.51 -9.31
N CYS A 17 7.01 23.20 -9.84
CA CYS A 17 5.81 24.02 -9.72
C CYS A 17 5.05 23.72 -8.45
N VAL A 18 4.38 24.73 -7.89
CA VAL A 18 3.47 24.53 -6.75
C VAL A 18 2.17 23.92 -7.26
N THR A 19 1.84 22.73 -6.78
CA THR A 19 0.57 22.08 -7.08
C THR A 19 -0.58 22.85 -6.41
N PRO A 20 -1.70 23.10 -7.10
CA PRO A 20 -2.89 23.65 -6.47
C PRO A 20 -3.32 22.81 -5.26
N PHE A 21 -3.69 23.48 -4.17
CA PHE A 21 -4.01 22.80 -2.90
C PHE A 21 -5.09 21.72 -3.04
N HIS A 22 -6.12 21.98 -3.83
CA HIS A 22 -7.22 21.03 -4.05
C HIS A 22 -6.77 19.76 -4.78
N GLU A 23 -5.83 19.86 -5.74
CA GLU A 23 -5.27 18.70 -6.44
C GLU A 23 -4.36 17.87 -5.53
N ALA A 24 -3.53 18.55 -4.73
CA ALA A 24 -2.69 17.89 -3.74
C ALA A 24 -3.52 17.18 -2.66
N LEU A 25 -4.58 17.86 -2.17
CA LEU A 25 -5.51 17.28 -1.19
C LEU A 25 -6.26 16.09 -1.77
N PHE A 26 -6.75 16.20 -3.01
CA PHE A 26 -7.43 15.09 -3.70
C PHE A 26 -6.51 13.88 -3.82
N THR A 27 -5.28 14.07 -4.30
CA THR A 27 -4.30 12.98 -4.47
C THR A 27 -3.94 12.34 -3.12
N ALA A 28 -3.73 13.15 -2.08
CA ALA A 28 -3.44 12.64 -0.73
C ALA A 28 -4.62 11.84 -0.16
N THR A 29 -5.85 12.34 -0.31
CA THR A 29 -7.06 11.64 0.13
C THR A 29 -7.24 10.34 -0.65
N SER A 30 -7.07 10.36 -1.97
CA SER A 30 -7.12 9.18 -2.83
C SER A 30 -6.08 8.13 -2.42
N ALA A 31 -4.87 8.54 -2.08
CA ALA A 31 -3.81 7.65 -1.63
C ALA A 31 -4.14 7.00 -0.28
N VAL A 32 -4.60 7.79 0.71
CA VAL A 32 -4.97 7.27 2.04
C VAL A 32 -6.23 6.40 2.00
N CYS A 33 -7.23 6.79 1.21
CA CYS A 33 -8.45 6.00 1.03
C CYS A 33 -8.28 4.84 0.05
N VAL A 34 -7.09 4.70 -0.55
CA VAL A 34 -6.76 3.59 -1.46
C VAL A 34 -7.73 3.51 -2.65
N THR A 35 -8.13 4.66 -3.20
CA THR A 35 -9.14 4.73 -4.27
C THR A 35 -8.56 4.68 -5.68
N GLY A 36 -7.28 5.03 -5.86
CA GLY A 36 -6.59 5.02 -7.15
C GLY A 36 -6.99 6.12 -8.13
N LEU A 37 -7.77 7.08 -7.68
CA LEU A 37 -8.16 8.21 -8.51
C LEU A 37 -7.04 9.28 -8.52
N VAL A 38 -6.68 9.77 -9.69
CA VAL A 38 -5.61 10.75 -9.86
C VAL A 38 -6.10 11.93 -10.70
N VAL A 39 -5.72 13.15 -10.30
CA VAL A 39 -5.93 14.37 -11.09
C VAL A 39 -4.74 14.60 -12.01
N GLN A 40 -3.53 14.34 -11.49
CA GLN A 40 -2.27 14.47 -12.24
C GLN A 40 -1.63 13.09 -12.36
N ASP A 41 -1.02 12.80 -13.51
CA ASP A 41 -0.33 11.53 -13.74
C ASP A 41 0.81 11.34 -12.72
N THR A 42 0.79 10.20 -12.02
CA THR A 42 1.71 9.98 -10.89
C THR A 42 3.15 9.82 -11.35
N GLY A 43 3.38 9.26 -12.53
CA GLY A 43 4.72 8.98 -13.05
C GLY A 43 5.45 10.22 -13.58
N SER A 44 4.73 11.09 -14.28
CA SER A 44 5.33 12.25 -14.97
C SER A 44 5.27 13.55 -14.18
N TYR A 45 4.21 13.74 -13.38
CA TYR A 45 3.98 14.99 -12.64
C TYR A 45 4.75 15.03 -11.33
N TRP A 46 4.69 13.95 -10.51
CA TRP A 46 5.33 13.91 -9.20
C TRP A 46 6.80 13.50 -9.30
N SER A 47 7.64 14.19 -8.56
CA SER A 47 9.06 13.81 -8.39
C SER A 47 9.15 12.49 -7.61
N VAL A 48 10.34 11.87 -7.58
CA VAL A 48 10.57 10.66 -6.76
C VAL A 48 10.21 10.89 -5.28
N PHE A 49 10.46 12.09 -4.77
CA PHE A 49 10.04 12.46 -3.42
C PHE A 49 8.51 12.52 -3.28
N GLY A 50 7.81 13.15 -4.23
CA GLY A 50 6.35 13.18 -4.26
C GLY A 50 5.73 11.78 -4.36
N GLN A 51 6.29 10.94 -5.21
CA GLN A 51 5.91 9.53 -5.34
C GLN A 51 6.14 8.74 -4.03
N ALA A 52 7.25 8.99 -3.32
CA ALA A 52 7.52 8.36 -2.02
C ALA A 52 6.51 8.80 -0.93
N VAL A 53 6.09 10.07 -0.94
CA VAL A 53 5.02 10.56 -0.06
C VAL A 53 3.70 9.86 -0.39
N ILE A 54 3.30 9.80 -1.66
CA ILE A 54 2.09 9.09 -2.11
C ILE A 54 2.15 7.62 -1.69
N LEU A 55 3.28 6.94 -1.92
CA LEU A 55 3.48 5.55 -1.53
C LEU A 55 3.33 5.34 -0.01
N THR A 56 3.87 6.26 0.79
CA THR A 56 3.72 6.24 2.26
C THR A 56 2.25 6.39 2.67
N LEU A 57 1.51 7.28 2.01
CA LEU A 57 0.08 7.47 2.27
C LEU A 57 -0.73 6.22 1.87
N ILE A 58 -0.41 5.58 0.74
CA ILE A 58 -1.00 4.30 0.32
C ILE A 58 -0.74 3.23 1.38
N GLN A 59 0.48 3.12 1.88
CA GLN A 59 0.85 2.14 2.91
C GLN A 59 0.10 2.38 4.23
N ILE A 60 -0.04 3.65 4.64
CA ILE A 60 -0.83 4.02 5.83
C ILE A 60 -2.31 3.64 5.63
N GLY A 61 -2.86 3.93 4.47
CA GLY A 61 -4.25 3.60 4.12
C GLY A 61 -4.50 2.10 4.04
N GLY A 62 -3.65 1.37 3.31
CA GLY A 62 -3.78 -0.08 3.09
C GLY A 62 -3.59 -0.91 4.37
N LEU A 63 -2.68 -0.52 5.26
CA LEU A 63 -2.53 -1.15 6.57
C LEU A 63 -3.64 -0.74 7.57
N GLY A 64 -4.32 0.36 7.30
CA GLY A 64 -5.24 1.01 8.21
C GLY A 64 -4.53 1.87 9.25
N VAL A 65 -5.05 3.06 9.47
CA VAL A 65 -4.48 4.10 10.36
C VAL A 65 -4.20 3.57 11.76
N VAL A 66 -5.08 2.72 12.29
CA VAL A 66 -4.95 2.17 13.64
C VAL A 66 -3.80 1.17 13.73
N THR A 67 -3.60 0.32 12.73
CA THR A 67 -2.46 -0.61 12.66
C THR A 67 -1.14 0.15 12.59
N VAL A 68 -1.10 1.25 11.83
CA VAL A 68 0.08 2.11 11.73
C VAL A 68 0.35 2.82 13.06
N ALA A 69 -0.66 3.40 13.70
CA ALA A 69 -0.53 4.02 15.02
C ALA A 69 -0.03 3.05 16.08
N ALA A 70 -0.56 1.82 16.07
CA ALA A 70 -0.10 0.74 16.93
C ALA A 70 1.36 0.35 16.68
N SER A 71 1.75 0.35 15.42
CA SER A 71 3.13 0.04 15.00
C SER A 71 4.12 1.08 15.53
N PHE A 72 3.78 2.37 15.44
CA PHE A 72 4.59 3.43 16.03
C PHE A 72 4.71 3.30 17.54
N ALA A 73 3.62 2.97 18.24
CA ALA A 73 3.66 2.75 19.68
C ALA A 73 4.57 1.57 20.06
N LEU A 74 4.53 0.47 19.29
CA LEU A 74 5.39 -0.69 19.50
C LEU A 74 6.88 -0.37 19.22
N LEU A 75 7.18 0.35 18.15
CA LEU A 75 8.54 0.74 17.79
C LEU A 75 9.16 1.71 18.80
N SER A 76 8.33 2.61 19.37
CA SER A 76 8.77 3.55 20.42
C SER A 76 9.02 2.90 21.76
N GLY A 77 8.86 1.57 21.90
CA GLY A 77 9.07 0.85 23.16
C GLY A 77 8.07 1.22 24.27
N ARG A 78 7.05 2.01 23.98
CA ARG A 78 6.03 2.41 24.95
C ARG A 78 5.12 1.22 25.25
N ARG A 79 4.81 1.04 26.53
CA ARG A 79 3.79 0.06 26.94
C ARG A 79 2.42 0.55 26.48
N ILE A 80 1.80 -0.20 25.57
CA ILE A 80 0.44 0.09 25.08
C ILE A 80 -0.53 -0.10 26.24
N SER A 81 -1.26 0.95 26.60
CA SER A 81 -2.25 0.91 27.68
C SER A 81 -3.42 -0.01 27.32
N LEU A 82 -4.18 -0.46 28.34
CA LEU A 82 -5.36 -1.31 28.11
C LEU A 82 -6.41 -0.61 27.24
N MET A 83 -6.59 0.71 27.43
CA MET A 83 -7.53 1.51 26.63
C MET A 83 -7.10 1.58 25.15
N GLN A 84 -5.80 1.77 24.88
CA GLN A 84 -5.27 1.73 23.51
C GLN A 84 -5.45 0.35 22.87
N ARG A 85 -5.26 -0.73 23.64
CA ARG A 85 -5.50 -2.10 23.16
C ARG A 85 -6.96 -2.34 22.81
N SER A 86 -7.91 -1.80 23.59
CA SER A 86 -9.34 -1.89 23.28
C SER A 86 -9.68 -1.17 22.00
N THR A 87 -9.21 0.07 21.81
CA THR A 87 -9.40 0.82 20.57
C THR A 87 -8.83 0.11 19.36
N MET A 88 -7.64 -0.51 19.49
CA MET A 88 -7.03 -1.32 18.44
C MET A 88 -7.83 -2.58 18.14
N GLN A 89 -8.37 -3.23 19.16
CA GLN A 89 -9.23 -4.40 19.03
C GLN A 89 -10.48 -4.08 18.21
N ASP A 90 -11.15 -2.98 18.54
CA ASP A 90 -12.37 -2.54 17.86
C ASP A 90 -12.08 -2.22 16.39
N ALA A 91 -10.97 -1.54 16.11
CA ALA A 91 -10.60 -1.14 14.77
C ALA A 91 -10.16 -2.30 13.86
N ILE A 92 -9.56 -3.36 14.43
CA ILE A 92 -9.14 -4.55 13.67
C ILE A 92 -10.19 -5.68 13.79
N SER A 93 -11.27 -5.45 14.57
CA SER A 93 -12.29 -6.47 14.87
C SER A 93 -11.69 -7.75 15.48
N ALA A 94 -10.62 -7.61 16.27
CA ALA A 94 -9.89 -8.75 16.85
C ALA A 94 -10.67 -9.35 18.05
N PRO A 95 -10.80 -10.67 18.16
CA PRO A 95 -11.64 -11.32 19.17
C PRO A 95 -11.10 -11.26 20.61
N LYS A 96 -9.82 -10.94 20.79
CA LYS A 96 -9.17 -10.90 22.12
C LYS A 96 -8.16 -9.76 22.27
N VAL A 97 -8.29 -8.98 23.36
CA VAL A 97 -7.41 -7.83 23.69
C VAL A 97 -5.94 -8.25 23.88
N GLY A 98 -5.68 -9.44 24.42
CA GLY A 98 -4.33 -9.90 24.74
C GLY A 98 -3.47 -10.27 23.51
N GLY A 99 -4.08 -10.58 22.37
CA GLY A 99 -3.39 -11.00 21.16
C GLY A 99 -3.00 -9.88 20.19
N ILE A 100 -3.50 -8.65 20.42
CA ILE A 100 -3.45 -7.57 19.45
C ILE A 100 -2.02 -7.17 19.05
N VAL A 101 -1.08 -7.16 19.99
CA VAL A 101 0.34 -6.83 19.72
C VAL A 101 0.99 -7.89 18.84
N ARG A 102 0.65 -9.18 19.08
CA ARG A 102 1.14 -10.29 18.25
C ARG A 102 0.56 -10.19 16.84
N LEU A 103 -0.73 -9.94 16.73
CA LEU A 103 -1.44 -9.77 15.45
C LEU A 103 -0.88 -8.59 14.66
N THR A 104 -0.71 -7.42 15.27
CA THR A 104 -0.12 -6.25 14.60
C THR A 104 1.29 -6.57 14.06
N ARG A 105 2.12 -7.24 14.85
CA ARG A 105 3.46 -7.65 14.42
C ARG A 105 3.41 -8.67 13.27
N PHE A 106 2.47 -9.58 13.31
CA PHE A 106 2.23 -10.55 12.23
C PHE A 106 1.80 -9.84 10.94
N ILE A 107 0.84 -8.92 11.03
CA ILE A 107 0.38 -8.09 9.90
C ILE A 107 1.55 -7.36 9.27
N LEU A 108 2.32 -6.60 10.05
CA LEU A 108 3.44 -5.82 9.53
C LEU A 108 4.49 -6.68 8.82
N ARG A 109 4.92 -7.76 9.48
CA ARG A 109 5.94 -8.66 8.90
C ARG A 109 5.43 -9.35 7.65
N GLY A 110 4.16 -9.81 7.67
CA GLY A 110 3.53 -10.45 6.53
C GLY A 110 3.40 -9.50 5.34
N THR A 111 2.91 -8.28 5.57
CA THR A 111 2.78 -7.25 4.54
C THR A 111 4.11 -6.95 3.88
N PHE A 112 5.12 -6.54 4.67
CA PHE A 112 6.44 -6.21 4.11
C PHE A 112 7.10 -7.39 3.39
N LEU A 113 6.90 -8.62 3.87
CA LEU A 113 7.43 -9.81 3.22
C LEU A 113 6.77 -10.04 1.85
N ILE A 114 5.44 -9.96 1.78
CA ILE A 114 4.68 -10.17 0.55
C ILE A 114 4.99 -9.06 -0.47
N GLU A 115 5.05 -7.80 -0.03
CA GLU A 115 5.42 -6.66 -0.87
C GLU A 115 6.84 -6.79 -1.40
N LEU A 116 7.78 -7.23 -0.57
CA LEU A 116 9.17 -7.49 -0.99
C LEU A 116 9.23 -8.61 -2.04
N LEU A 117 8.53 -9.71 -1.82
CA LEU A 117 8.49 -10.83 -2.78
C LEU A 117 7.84 -10.41 -4.11
N GLY A 118 6.77 -9.62 -4.06
CA GLY A 118 6.15 -9.04 -5.25
C GLY A 118 7.09 -8.12 -6.01
N ALA A 119 7.79 -7.23 -5.30
CA ALA A 119 8.79 -6.34 -5.91
C ALA A 119 9.91 -7.15 -6.57
N LEU A 120 10.45 -8.18 -5.89
CA LEU A 120 11.50 -9.04 -6.43
C LEU A 120 11.04 -9.82 -7.68
N ALA A 121 9.79 -10.26 -7.71
CA ALA A 121 9.23 -10.97 -8.86
C ALA A 121 9.07 -10.07 -10.11
N MET A 122 8.73 -8.78 -9.92
CA MET A 122 8.59 -7.80 -11.01
C MET A 122 9.92 -7.14 -11.41
N LEU A 123 10.92 -7.18 -10.52
CA LEU A 123 12.19 -6.48 -10.68
C LEU A 123 12.93 -6.84 -12.00
N PRO A 124 13.03 -8.12 -12.45
CA PRO A 124 13.73 -8.45 -13.69
C PRO A 124 13.13 -7.74 -14.92
N VAL A 125 11.80 -7.67 -15.00
CA VAL A 125 11.09 -7.05 -16.13
C VAL A 125 11.27 -5.53 -16.10
N PHE A 126 11.00 -4.89 -14.97
CA PHE A 126 11.16 -3.44 -14.87
C PHE A 126 12.62 -2.98 -14.98
N CYS A 127 13.59 -3.74 -14.48
CA CYS A 127 14.99 -3.39 -14.65
C CYS A 127 15.49 -3.58 -16.09
N HIS A 128 14.94 -4.55 -16.82
CA HIS A 128 15.23 -4.71 -18.24
C HIS A 128 14.77 -3.49 -19.05
N ASP A 129 13.56 -2.98 -18.77
CA ASP A 129 12.96 -1.91 -19.56
C ASP A 129 13.41 -0.50 -19.12
N TYR A 130 13.63 -0.28 -17.82
CA TYR A 130 13.91 1.05 -17.24
C TYR A 130 15.25 1.16 -16.51
N GLY A 131 16.07 0.11 -16.52
CA GLY A 131 17.35 0.09 -15.80
C GLY A 131 17.17 0.30 -14.29
N TRP A 132 17.99 1.15 -13.68
CA TRP A 132 17.95 1.41 -12.24
C TRP A 132 16.61 1.97 -11.73
N ARG A 133 15.89 2.72 -12.56
CA ARG A 133 14.54 3.21 -12.21
C ARG A 133 13.54 2.07 -12.04
N GLY A 134 13.78 0.93 -12.69
CA GLY A 134 12.96 -0.28 -12.56
C GLY A 134 12.86 -0.80 -11.14
N ILE A 135 13.88 -0.60 -10.30
CA ILE A 135 13.84 -0.98 -8.88
C ILE A 135 12.74 -0.20 -8.15
N TRP A 136 12.72 1.12 -8.33
CA TRP A 136 11.69 1.98 -7.72
C TRP A 136 10.30 1.63 -8.25
N MET A 137 10.18 1.38 -9.55
CA MET A 137 8.92 0.96 -10.17
C MET A 137 8.42 -0.37 -9.61
N ALA A 138 9.28 -1.37 -9.45
CA ALA A 138 8.92 -2.66 -8.87
C ALA A 138 8.40 -2.52 -7.43
N VAL A 139 9.08 -1.73 -6.59
CA VAL A 139 8.65 -1.47 -5.22
C VAL A 139 7.31 -0.73 -5.18
N PHE A 140 7.18 0.33 -5.97
CA PHE A 140 5.97 1.14 -6.01
C PHE A 140 4.74 0.31 -6.43
N HIS A 141 4.84 -0.44 -7.54
CA HIS A 141 3.73 -1.25 -8.03
C HIS A 141 3.41 -2.43 -7.11
N SER A 142 4.41 -3.00 -6.43
CA SER A 142 4.16 -4.07 -5.46
C SER A 142 3.31 -3.58 -4.29
N ILE A 143 3.66 -2.45 -3.69
CA ILE A 143 2.92 -1.84 -2.59
C ILE A 143 1.52 -1.38 -3.06
N SER A 144 1.46 -0.69 -4.21
CA SER A 144 0.20 -0.23 -4.78
C SER A 144 -0.76 -1.40 -5.07
N ALA A 145 -0.27 -2.51 -5.60
CA ALA A 145 -1.07 -3.71 -5.89
C ALA A 145 -1.52 -4.43 -4.61
N PHE A 146 -0.63 -4.62 -3.64
CA PHE A 146 -0.96 -5.27 -2.37
C PHE A 146 -2.01 -4.47 -1.58
N CYS A 147 -1.86 -3.15 -1.52
CA CYS A 147 -2.83 -2.25 -0.90
C CYS A 147 -4.12 -2.07 -1.73
N ASN A 148 -4.22 -2.62 -2.94
CA ASN A 148 -5.32 -2.40 -3.88
C ASN A 148 -5.50 -0.92 -4.26
N ALA A 149 -4.41 -0.14 -4.29
CA ALA A 149 -4.46 1.30 -4.43
C ALA A 149 -4.67 1.79 -5.87
N GLY A 150 -4.24 1.01 -6.87
CA GLY A 150 -4.44 1.34 -8.28
C GLY A 150 -3.57 2.50 -8.82
N PHE A 151 -2.63 3.00 -8.04
CA PHE A 151 -1.65 3.99 -8.51
C PHE A 151 -0.55 3.32 -9.31
N ASP A 152 -0.14 3.96 -10.43
CA ASP A 152 1.02 3.58 -11.24
C ASP A 152 1.98 4.76 -11.45
N ILE A 153 3.22 4.46 -11.80
CA ILE A 153 4.26 5.45 -12.10
C ILE A 153 4.91 5.24 -13.47
N LEU A 154 4.18 4.58 -14.38
CA LEU A 154 4.63 4.33 -15.75
C LEU A 154 4.40 5.53 -16.67
N GLY A 155 3.62 6.52 -16.22
CA GLY A 155 3.29 7.71 -16.98
C GLY A 155 4.51 8.49 -17.45
N THR A 156 4.46 8.92 -18.70
CA THR A 156 5.44 9.79 -19.34
C THR A 156 4.74 11.00 -19.93
N LYS A 157 5.49 12.05 -20.28
CA LYS A 157 4.93 13.26 -20.92
C LYS A 157 4.23 12.97 -22.26
N SER A 158 4.62 11.89 -22.94
CA SER A 158 4.04 11.45 -24.22
C SER A 158 2.89 10.47 -24.05
N ASN A 159 2.80 9.79 -22.91
CA ASN A 159 1.76 8.81 -22.61
C ASN A 159 1.34 8.98 -21.14
N LEU A 160 0.28 9.78 -20.92
CA LEU A 160 -0.26 10.03 -19.59
C LEU A 160 -1.23 8.92 -19.20
N TYR A 161 -1.24 8.55 -17.94
CA TYR A 161 -2.14 7.55 -17.36
C TYR A 161 -2.10 6.18 -18.06
N PRO A 162 -0.92 5.61 -18.37
CA PRO A 162 -0.82 4.37 -19.13
C PRO A 162 -1.32 3.16 -18.37
N SER A 163 -1.38 3.25 -17.04
CA SER A 163 -1.59 2.10 -16.17
C SER A 163 -0.57 0.98 -16.50
N LEU A 164 -0.93 -0.26 -16.32
CA LEU A 164 -0.07 -1.40 -16.70
C LEU A 164 -0.39 -1.97 -18.08
N THR A 165 -1.08 -1.20 -18.94
CA THR A 165 -1.52 -1.67 -20.27
C THR A 165 -0.38 -2.10 -21.17
N SER A 166 0.81 -1.49 -21.04
CA SER A 166 2.01 -1.90 -21.76
C SER A 166 2.50 -3.31 -21.41
N TYR A 167 2.08 -3.84 -20.26
CA TYR A 167 2.48 -5.15 -19.75
C TYR A 167 1.39 -6.22 -19.85
N VAL A 168 0.33 -5.99 -20.63
CA VAL A 168 -0.76 -6.99 -20.85
C VAL A 168 -0.20 -8.32 -21.33
N SER A 169 0.83 -8.32 -22.16
CA SER A 169 1.48 -9.53 -22.69
C SER A 169 2.56 -10.13 -21.78
N SER A 170 2.81 -9.54 -20.59
CA SER A 170 3.82 -10.04 -19.65
C SER A 170 3.18 -10.93 -18.58
N PRO A 171 3.30 -12.28 -18.68
CA PRO A 171 2.68 -13.18 -17.70
C PRO A 171 3.22 -12.97 -16.29
N SER A 172 4.52 -12.67 -16.16
CA SER A 172 5.18 -12.47 -14.86
C SER A 172 4.58 -11.30 -14.09
N ILE A 173 4.42 -10.13 -14.74
CA ILE A 173 3.84 -8.95 -14.10
C ILE A 173 2.37 -9.18 -13.79
N ASN A 174 1.59 -9.69 -14.75
CA ASN A 174 0.17 -9.91 -14.57
C ASN A 174 -0.12 -10.88 -13.43
N PHE A 175 0.57 -12.03 -13.41
CA PHE A 175 0.40 -13.01 -12.34
C PHE A 175 0.79 -12.47 -10.97
N THR A 176 1.94 -11.76 -10.88
CA THR A 176 2.40 -11.17 -9.63
C THR A 176 1.41 -10.13 -9.10
N ILE A 177 0.91 -9.24 -9.95
CA ILE A 177 -0.05 -8.21 -9.54
C ILE A 177 -1.38 -8.81 -9.13
N MET A 178 -1.91 -9.78 -9.89
CA MET A 178 -3.14 -10.49 -9.50
C MET A 178 -2.99 -11.18 -8.15
N LEU A 179 -1.85 -11.84 -7.91
CA LEU A 179 -1.58 -12.48 -6.64
C LEU A 179 -1.50 -11.47 -5.49
N LEU A 180 -0.84 -10.32 -5.69
CA LEU A 180 -0.76 -9.25 -4.70
C LEU A 180 -2.13 -8.67 -4.36
N ILE A 181 -2.95 -8.39 -5.38
CA ILE A 181 -4.33 -7.89 -5.21
C ILE A 181 -5.17 -8.87 -4.39
N VAL A 182 -5.16 -10.15 -4.76
CA VAL A 182 -5.93 -11.19 -4.05
C VAL A 182 -5.43 -11.32 -2.62
N THR A 183 -4.11 -11.42 -2.42
CA THR A 183 -3.53 -11.58 -1.08
C THR A 183 -3.81 -10.39 -0.19
N GLY A 184 -3.69 -9.15 -0.69
CA GLY A 184 -4.04 -7.95 0.05
C GLY A 184 -5.53 -7.85 0.36
N GLY A 185 -6.39 -8.26 -0.58
CA GLY A 185 -7.85 -8.19 -0.43
C GLY A 185 -8.47 -9.21 0.52
N ILE A 186 -7.82 -10.35 0.76
CA ILE A 186 -8.33 -11.40 1.66
C ILE A 186 -8.48 -10.91 3.12
N GLY A 187 -7.65 -9.97 3.53
CA GLY A 187 -7.68 -9.39 4.87
C GLY A 187 -6.81 -10.12 5.90
N PHE A 188 -6.26 -9.34 6.83
CA PHE A 188 -5.24 -9.81 7.77
C PHE A 188 -5.74 -10.83 8.79
N LEU A 189 -7.01 -10.75 9.20
CA LEU A 189 -7.59 -11.73 10.13
C LEU A 189 -7.73 -13.11 9.50
N THR A 190 -8.01 -13.16 8.21
CA THR A 190 -8.05 -14.41 7.45
C THR A 190 -6.67 -15.04 7.34
N TRP A 191 -5.62 -14.22 7.12
CA TRP A 191 -4.23 -14.69 7.14
C TRP A 191 -3.82 -15.27 8.49
N ASP A 192 -4.19 -14.60 9.59
CA ASP A 192 -3.93 -15.06 10.95
C ASP A 192 -4.61 -16.41 11.21
N ASP A 193 -5.85 -16.54 10.77
CA ASP A 193 -6.67 -17.74 10.91
C ASP A 193 -6.10 -18.93 10.10
N ILE A 194 -5.69 -18.68 8.84
CA ILE A 194 -5.02 -19.68 8.00
C ILE A 194 -3.70 -20.12 8.65
N TRP A 195 -2.94 -19.17 9.23
CA TRP A 195 -1.65 -19.46 9.88
C TRP A 195 -1.82 -20.29 11.15
N GLU A 196 -2.85 -19.99 11.97
CA GLU A 196 -3.13 -20.71 13.22
C GLU A 196 -3.72 -22.09 12.96
N ASN A 197 -4.73 -22.21 12.10
CA ASN A 197 -5.52 -23.45 11.90
C ASN A 197 -5.00 -24.34 10.76
N LYS A 198 -4.05 -23.85 9.92
CA LYS A 198 -3.45 -24.59 8.80
C LYS A 198 -4.52 -25.30 7.95
N TRP A 199 -4.48 -26.65 7.88
CA TRP A 199 -5.37 -27.48 7.07
C TRP A 199 -6.67 -27.90 7.76
N HIS A 200 -6.96 -27.39 8.98
CA HIS A 200 -8.16 -27.78 9.74
C HIS A 200 -9.34 -26.87 9.39
N PHE A 201 -9.92 -27.04 8.20
CA PHE A 201 -11.00 -26.22 7.64
C PHE A 201 -12.23 -26.07 8.54
N ARG A 202 -12.50 -27.01 9.44
CA ARG A 202 -13.64 -26.97 10.37
C ARG A 202 -13.47 -25.99 11.54
N HIS A 203 -12.26 -25.47 11.77
CA HIS A 203 -11.94 -24.56 12.88
C HIS A 203 -11.78 -23.12 12.43
N TYR A 204 -12.01 -22.84 11.14
CA TYR A 204 -11.92 -21.50 10.62
C TYR A 204 -13.04 -20.60 11.15
N ARG A 205 -12.70 -19.32 11.42
CA ARG A 205 -13.65 -18.31 11.88
C ARG A 205 -14.71 -18.04 10.81
N MET A 206 -15.85 -17.49 11.25
CA MET A 206 -17.02 -17.24 10.42
C MET A 206 -16.73 -16.45 9.13
N GLN A 207 -15.73 -15.59 9.12
CA GLN A 207 -15.33 -14.80 7.95
C GLN A 207 -14.87 -15.67 6.77
N LEU A 208 -14.12 -16.72 7.01
CA LEU A 208 -13.70 -17.69 5.97
C LEU A 208 -14.86 -18.59 5.52
N SER A 209 -15.79 -18.87 6.42
CA SER A 209 -17.01 -19.64 6.10
C SER A 209 -17.92 -18.88 5.13
N LEU A 210 -18.00 -17.53 5.23
CA LEU A 210 -18.81 -16.71 4.32
C LEU A 210 -18.20 -16.59 2.92
N ILE A 211 -16.88 -16.64 2.78
CA ILE A 211 -16.21 -16.66 1.47
C ILE A 211 -16.49 -17.98 0.73
N HIS A 212 -16.77 -19.07 1.45
CA HIS A 212 -17.10 -20.36 0.85
C HIS A 212 -18.57 -20.50 0.43
N ILE A 213 -19.45 -19.59 0.87
CA ILE A 213 -20.90 -19.66 0.61
C ILE A 213 -21.28 -18.72 -0.56
N SER A 214 -20.41 -17.81 -0.95
CA SER A 214 -20.59 -16.92 -2.12
C SER A 214 -19.84 -17.46 -3.34
#